data_2318f352cf5ee85f0c386fb0542e0c8a
#
_entry.id   2318f352cf5ee85f0c386fb0542e0c8a
#
_cell.length_a   1.000
_cell.length_b   1.000
_cell.length_c   1.000
_cell.angle_alpha   90.00
_cell.angle_beta   90.00
_cell.angle_gamma   90.00
#
_symmetry.space_group_name_H-M   'P 1'
#
loop_
_entity.id
_entity.type
_entity.pdbx_description
1 polymer ?
#
loop_
_entity_poly.entity_id
_entity_poly.type
_entity_poly.pdbx_seq_one_letter_code
_entity_poly.pdbx_strand_id
1 'polypeptide(L)'
;MGIIIGVICTVRFHQTSKNNPAKTTSAVSISYLNVLGIPIGEAKALPSIRVPEHEVKRDFYGGKGDKKHLGGFTTYDGYGVSPATWRYIMTTLGVKSVLDVGCGKGVSTLYFYLSGAKVLCLEGSHDAVEHTLLPNPATQIVQHDFSRGPYWPAETFDAVWSVEFLEHVGRNFQHNYIQAFRKAAFLFVTHSQWGGWHHVEVHQQDWWITRFKMFGFVYDESLTKTIRAVAIEEVGHAENNRNNASDAFASIGPDGKIYNAQHIWLNMLVFINPAVASLPDHAHLLAEPGVSLHNFVTNSRPCHHFRTSILA
;
A
#
# COMPACT_ATOMS: atom_id res chain seq x y z
N MET A 1 21.51 33.95 0.40
CA MET A 1 20.37 34.69 -0.19
C MET A 1 20.23 34.18 -1.61
N GLY A 2 19.46 33.15 -1.85
CA GLY A 2 19.23 32.52 -3.14
C GLY A 2 17.74 32.41 -3.37
N ILE A 3 17.23 33.17 -4.30
CA ILE A 3 15.82 33.24 -4.69
C ILE A 3 15.57 32.04 -5.61
N ILE A 4 14.75 31.09 -5.19
CA ILE A 4 14.23 30.05 -6.08
C ILE A 4 12.96 30.61 -6.69
N ILE A 5 13.02 30.97 -7.96
CA ILE A 5 11.88 31.38 -8.77
C ILE A 5 11.19 30.11 -9.24
N GLY A 6 10.01 29.84 -8.65
CA GLY A 6 9.13 28.78 -9.12
C GLY A 6 8.51 29.16 -10.46
N VAL A 7 8.92 28.48 -11.52
CA VAL A 7 8.32 28.63 -12.84
C VAL A 7 7.02 27.82 -12.89
N ILE A 8 5.89 28.53 -12.85
CA ILE A 8 4.57 27.91 -13.13
C ILE A 8 4.50 27.73 -14.66
N CYS A 9 4.73 26.52 -15.12
CA CYS A 9 4.56 26.17 -16.53
C CYS A 9 3.10 25.82 -16.79
N THR A 10 2.33 26.82 -17.25
CA THR A 10 0.95 26.59 -17.72
C THR A 10 1.05 26.06 -19.15
N VAL A 11 0.91 24.75 -19.32
CA VAL A 11 0.82 24.14 -20.65
C VAL A 11 -0.59 24.32 -21.18
N ARG A 12 -0.79 25.30 -22.07
CA ARG A 12 -2.02 25.42 -22.88
C ARG A 12 -1.95 24.41 -24.01
N PHE A 13 -2.81 23.40 -23.96
CA PHE A 13 -3.06 22.56 -25.14
C PHE A 13 -4.05 23.24 -26.06
N HIS A 14 -3.67 23.46 -27.31
CA HIS A 14 -4.55 23.93 -28.37
C HIS A 14 -5.54 22.81 -28.72
N GLN A 15 -6.81 23.08 -28.49
CA GLN A 15 -7.91 22.24 -28.99
C GLN A 15 -8.09 22.45 -30.49
N THR A 16 -7.84 21.41 -31.29
CA THR A 16 -8.44 21.30 -32.63
C THR A 16 -9.68 20.46 -32.52
N SER A 17 -10.80 21.10 -32.74
CA SER A 17 -12.14 20.51 -32.71
C SER A 17 -12.32 19.52 -33.84
N LYS A 18 -12.71 18.28 -33.54
CA LYS A 18 -13.71 17.50 -34.29
C LYS A 18 -14.20 16.35 -33.42
N ASN A 19 -15.44 16.41 -33.04
CA ASN A 19 -16.36 15.42 -32.50
C ASN A 19 -15.80 14.01 -32.20
N ASN A 20 -15.20 13.86 -31.02
CA ASN A 20 -15.12 12.65 -30.24
C ASN A 20 -15.25 13.05 -28.78
N PRO A 21 -15.96 12.28 -27.91
CA PRO A 21 -16.07 12.67 -26.50
C PRO A 21 -14.66 12.77 -25.92
N ALA A 22 -14.27 13.99 -25.60
CA ALA A 22 -12.94 14.34 -25.14
C ALA A 22 -12.54 13.51 -23.91
N LYS A 23 -11.47 12.75 -24.06
CA LYS A 23 -10.72 12.20 -22.94
C LYS A 23 -10.11 13.38 -22.17
N THR A 24 -10.81 13.85 -21.17
CA THR A 24 -10.27 14.81 -20.22
C THR A 24 -9.17 14.11 -19.44
N THR A 25 -7.92 14.37 -19.82
CA THR A 25 -6.76 14.11 -18.95
C THR A 25 -6.93 15.02 -17.76
N SER A 26 -7.41 14.46 -16.65
CA SER A 26 -7.83 15.26 -15.52
C SER A 26 -6.62 15.82 -14.78
N ALA A 27 -6.75 17.05 -14.31
CA ALA A 27 -5.84 17.68 -13.36
C ALA A 27 -5.56 16.80 -12.10
N VAL A 28 -6.40 15.80 -11.88
CA VAL A 28 -6.31 14.80 -10.80
C VAL A 28 -5.01 13.99 -10.86
N SER A 29 -4.53 13.59 -12.06
CA SER A 29 -3.30 12.80 -12.14
C SER A 29 -2.05 13.57 -11.68
N ILE A 30 -1.97 14.86 -11.99
CA ILE A 30 -0.85 15.71 -11.57
C ILE A 30 -0.89 15.95 -10.05
N SER A 31 -2.07 16.13 -9.48
CA SER A 31 -2.22 16.35 -8.04
C SER A 31 -1.86 15.11 -7.21
N TYR A 32 -2.15 13.89 -7.69
CA TYR A 32 -1.70 12.66 -7.03
C TYR A 32 -0.17 12.56 -6.96
N LEU A 33 0.49 12.87 -8.06
CA LEU A 33 1.95 12.82 -8.11
C LEU A 33 2.59 13.84 -7.19
N ASN A 34 1.99 15.03 -7.06
CA ASN A 34 2.46 16.05 -6.10
C ASN A 34 2.30 15.56 -4.65
N VAL A 35 1.15 14.98 -4.29
CA VAL A 35 0.90 14.41 -2.95
C VAL A 35 1.90 13.30 -2.63
N LEU A 36 2.22 12.46 -3.62
CA LEU A 36 3.19 11.37 -3.46
C LEU A 36 4.65 11.85 -3.46
N GLY A 37 4.92 13.14 -3.70
CA GLY A 37 6.27 13.69 -3.74
C GLY A 37 7.09 13.19 -4.93
N ILE A 38 6.47 12.80 -6.01
CA ILE A 38 7.12 12.29 -7.22
C ILE A 38 7.44 13.44 -8.17
N PRO A 39 8.64 13.50 -8.75
CA PRO A 39 8.98 14.54 -9.71
C PRO A 39 8.05 14.55 -10.92
N ILE A 40 7.46 15.69 -11.24
CA ILE A 40 6.49 15.86 -12.35
C ILE A 40 7.08 15.43 -13.71
N GLY A 41 8.40 15.45 -13.86
CA GLY A 41 9.08 15.01 -15.09
C GLY A 41 8.83 13.54 -15.45
N GLU A 42 8.59 12.68 -14.45
CA GLU A 42 8.33 11.26 -14.63
C GLU A 42 6.84 10.99 -14.95
N ALA A 43 5.96 11.93 -14.68
CA ALA A 43 4.53 11.83 -14.93
C ALA A 43 4.16 11.70 -16.43
N LYS A 44 5.06 12.03 -17.35
CA LYS A 44 4.82 11.90 -18.80
C LYS A 44 4.59 10.45 -19.27
N ALA A 45 5.00 9.48 -18.47
CA ALA A 45 4.84 8.06 -18.78
C ALA A 45 3.51 7.46 -18.28
N LEU A 46 2.74 8.21 -17.50
CA LEU A 46 1.49 7.72 -16.94
C LEU A 46 0.34 7.77 -17.96
N PRO A 47 -0.46 6.70 -18.07
CA PRO A 47 -1.68 6.75 -18.86
C PRO A 47 -2.64 7.79 -18.26
N SER A 48 -3.49 8.36 -19.11
CA SER A 48 -4.53 9.27 -18.64
C SER A 48 -5.47 8.56 -17.67
N ILE A 49 -5.49 8.99 -16.42
CA ILE A 49 -6.41 8.50 -15.42
C ILE A 49 -7.79 9.06 -15.78
N ARG A 50 -8.73 8.17 -16.11
CA ARG A 50 -10.13 8.53 -16.26
C ARG A 50 -10.77 8.42 -14.87
N VAL A 51 -11.01 9.55 -14.23
CA VAL A 51 -11.92 9.61 -13.09
C VAL A 51 -13.31 9.91 -13.67
N PRO A 52 -14.26 8.97 -13.59
CA PRO A 52 -15.61 9.22 -14.07
C PRO A 52 -16.26 10.36 -13.28
N GLU A 53 -16.89 11.33 -13.96
CA GLU A 53 -17.57 12.48 -13.34
C GLU A 53 -18.63 12.10 -12.29
N HIS A 54 -19.11 10.86 -12.33
CA HIS A 54 -20.17 10.36 -11.45
C HIS A 54 -19.66 9.68 -10.17
N GLU A 55 -18.34 9.50 -9.97
CA GLU A 55 -17.80 8.93 -8.74
C GLU A 55 -18.06 9.79 -7.49
N VAL A 56 -18.31 11.07 -7.65
CA VAL A 56 -18.53 12.02 -6.54
C VAL A 56 -19.87 11.80 -5.81
N LYS A 57 -20.78 10.99 -6.35
CA LYS A 57 -22.14 10.82 -5.83
C LYS A 57 -22.58 9.38 -5.60
N ARG A 58 -21.68 8.40 -5.74
CA ARG A 58 -22.04 6.99 -5.51
C ARG A 58 -21.90 6.62 -4.06
N ASP A 59 -22.78 5.72 -3.66
CA ASP A 59 -22.61 4.93 -2.46
C ASP A 59 -21.16 4.43 -2.43
N PHE A 60 -20.46 4.79 -1.40
CA PHE A 60 -19.01 4.64 -1.27
C PHE A 60 -18.50 3.19 -1.38
N TYR A 61 -19.35 2.24 -1.70
CA TYR A 61 -19.11 0.83 -1.46
C TYR A 61 -19.70 -0.05 -2.56
N GLY A 62 -18.81 -0.65 -3.33
CA GLY A 62 -19.14 -1.58 -4.40
C GLY A 62 -19.38 -0.88 -5.74
N GLY A 63 -18.47 -1.06 -6.68
CA GLY A 63 -18.72 -0.74 -8.07
C GLY A 63 -19.91 -1.53 -8.60
N LYS A 64 -20.49 -1.10 -9.71
CA LYS A 64 -21.60 -1.80 -10.36
C LYS A 64 -21.18 -3.22 -10.72
N GLY A 65 -21.83 -4.20 -10.10
CA GLY A 65 -21.55 -5.62 -10.32
C GLY A 65 -20.62 -6.27 -9.29
N ASP A 66 -19.97 -5.49 -8.43
CA ASP A 66 -19.15 -6.03 -7.36
C ASP A 66 -20.01 -6.56 -6.19
N LYS A 67 -19.49 -7.57 -5.52
CA LYS A 67 -20.04 -8.02 -4.25
C LYS A 67 -19.70 -7.01 -3.16
N LYS A 68 -20.59 -6.86 -2.19
CA LYS A 68 -20.44 -5.89 -1.08
C LYS A 68 -19.12 -6.01 -0.32
N HIS A 69 -18.57 -7.21 -0.14
CA HIS A 69 -17.32 -7.43 0.59
C HIS A 69 -16.08 -7.00 -0.20
N LEU A 70 -16.19 -6.75 -1.49
CA LEU A 70 -15.07 -6.28 -2.31
C LEU A 70 -14.88 -4.77 -2.23
N GLY A 71 -15.65 -4.13 -1.36
CA GLY A 71 -15.55 -2.71 -1.12
C GLY A 71 -16.03 -1.86 -2.30
N GLY A 72 -16.07 -0.59 -2.09
CA GLY A 72 -16.18 0.41 -3.10
C GLY A 72 -15.10 1.39 -2.81
N PHE A 73 -14.38 1.76 -3.81
CA PHE A 73 -13.22 2.54 -3.54
C PHE A 73 -13.41 3.95 -4.01
N THR A 74 -13.20 4.85 -3.08
CA THR A 74 -12.77 6.18 -3.46
C THR A 74 -11.45 6.02 -4.20
N THR A 75 -11.22 6.84 -5.20
CA THR A 75 -9.93 6.86 -5.90
C THR A 75 -8.77 7.12 -4.93
N TYR A 76 -9.09 7.67 -3.76
CA TYR A 76 -8.14 8.12 -2.77
C TYR A 76 -8.70 7.99 -1.36
N ASP A 77 -8.03 7.22 -0.51
CA ASP A 77 -8.28 7.17 0.92
C ASP A 77 -7.17 7.91 1.67
N GLY A 78 -7.48 9.10 2.16
CA GLY A 78 -6.52 9.96 2.87
C GLY A 78 -5.99 9.38 4.16
N TYR A 79 -6.69 8.44 4.77
CA TYR A 79 -6.27 7.78 6.00
C TYR A 79 -5.25 6.66 5.75
N GLY A 80 -5.20 6.10 4.55
CA GLY A 80 -4.27 5.05 4.13
C GLY A 80 -3.00 5.55 3.43
N VAL A 81 -2.85 6.87 3.22
CA VAL A 81 -1.74 7.47 2.47
C VAL A 81 -0.66 7.98 3.41
N SER A 82 0.58 7.51 3.23
CA SER A 82 1.78 8.00 3.93
C SER A 82 3.03 7.87 3.06
N PRO A 83 3.32 8.88 2.21
CA PRO A 83 4.53 8.90 1.39
C PRO A 83 5.82 8.78 2.20
N ALA A 84 5.88 9.34 3.43
CA ALA A 84 7.03 9.21 4.30
C ALA A 84 7.27 7.76 4.73
N THR A 85 6.20 7.03 5.09
CA THR A 85 6.28 5.60 5.40
C THR A 85 6.75 4.79 4.19
N TRP A 86 6.18 5.02 3.01
CA TRP A 86 6.57 4.31 1.79
C TRP A 86 8.03 4.58 1.42
N ARG A 87 8.47 5.84 1.54
CA ARG A 87 9.89 6.21 1.34
C ARG A 87 10.80 5.50 2.34
N TYR A 88 10.44 5.50 3.62
CA TYR A 88 11.21 4.80 4.66
C TYR A 88 11.39 3.31 4.32
N ILE A 89 10.31 2.63 3.94
CA ILE A 89 10.33 1.21 3.56
C ILE A 89 11.31 0.98 2.40
N MET A 90 11.28 1.84 1.39
CA MET A 90 12.13 1.68 0.21
C MET A 90 13.59 2.05 0.49
N THR A 91 13.83 3.19 1.16
CA THR A 91 15.20 3.73 1.27
C THR A 91 15.94 3.22 2.50
N THR A 92 15.24 2.98 3.60
CA THR A 92 15.86 2.55 4.87
C THR A 92 15.87 1.03 5.01
N LEU A 93 14.77 0.36 4.67
CA LEU A 93 14.70 -1.10 4.74
C LEU A 93 15.18 -1.78 3.46
N GLY A 94 15.38 -1.02 2.38
CA GLY A 94 15.92 -1.51 1.11
C GLY A 94 14.93 -2.26 0.25
N VAL A 95 13.61 -2.10 0.47
CA VAL A 95 12.56 -2.78 -0.30
C VAL A 95 12.60 -2.36 -1.77
N LYS A 96 12.64 -3.35 -2.67
CA LYS A 96 12.69 -3.18 -4.14
C LYS A 96 11.55 -3.88 -4.85
N SER A 97 10.78 -4.72 -4.15
CA SER A 97 9.62 -5.41 -4.70
C SER A 97 8.48 -5.45 -3.69
N VAL A 98 7.26 -5.10 -4.15
CA VAL A 98 6.07 -4.97 -3.29
C VAL A 98 4.91 -5.74 -3.88
N LEU A 99 4.30 -6.58 -3.05
CA LEU A 99 3.01 -7.21 -3.28
C LEU A 99 1.96 -6.40 -2.50
N ASP A 100 1.12 -5.65 -3.20
CA ASP A 100 0.07 -4.85 -2.59
C ASP A 100 -1.24 -5.64 -2.61
N VAL A 101 -1.76 -5.99 -1.42
CA VAL A 101 -2.93 -6.86 -1.29
C VAL A 101 -4.12 -6.06 -0.77
N GLY A 102 -5.18 -5.99 -1.59
CA GLY A 102 -6.29 -5.07 -1.38
C GLY A 102 -5.89 -3.66 -1.77
N CYS A 103 -5.21 -3.51 -2.91
CA CYS A 103 -4.60 -2.25 -3.33
C CYS A 103 -5.61 -1.17 -3.77
N GLY A 104 -6.90 -1.50 -3.87
CA GLY A 104 -7.90 -0.61 -4.45
C GLY A 104 -7.51 -0.18 -5.87
N LYS A 105 -7.58 1.11 -6.16
CA LYS A 105 -7.15 1.65 -7.47
C LYS A 105 -5.62 1.78 -7.59
N GLY A 106 -4.85 1.38 -6.57
CA GLY A 106 -3.40 1.24 -6.64
C GLY A 106 -2.59 2.52 -6.34
N VAL A 107 -3.05 3.39 -5.44
CA VAL A 107 -2.32 4.62 -5.07
C VAL A 107 -0.95 4.30 -4.46
N SER A 108 -0.91 3.42 -3.45
CA SER A 108 0.33 2.93 -2.82
C SER A 108 1.20 2.18 -3.83
N THR A 109 0.60 1.28 -4.59
CA THR A 109 1.28 0.50 -5.63
C THR A 109 1.94 1.41 -6.68
N LEU A 110 1.22 2.47 -7.11
CA LEU A 110 1.76 3.45 -8.05
C LEU A 110 2.97 4.19 -7.48
N TYR A 111 2.91 4.60 -6.20
CA TYR A 111 4.06 5.22 -5.54
C TYR A 111 5.29 4.29 -5.58
N PHE A 112 5.14 3.04 -5.16
CA PHE A 112 6.22 2.06 -5.17
C PHE A 112 6.79 1.85 -6.57
N TYR A 113 5.91 1.71 -7.56
CA TYR A 113 6.33 1.57 -8.96
C TYR A 113 7.14 2.78 -9.47
N LEU A 114 6.64 3.99 -9.25
CA LEU A 114 7.32 5.22 -9.69
C LEU A 114 8.62 5.48 -8.91
N SER A 115 8.73 4.92 -7.71
CA SER A 115 9.98 4.92 -6.93
C SER A 115 10.95 3.80 -7.34
N GLY A 116 10.65 3.03 -8.40
CA GLY A 116 11.53 2.02 -8.98
C GLY A 116 11.35 0.60 -8.43
N ALA A 117 10.34 0.35 -7.61
CA ALA A 117 10.05 -1.00 -7.14
C ALA A 117 9.35 -1.85 -8.22
N LYS A 118 9.63 -3.16 -8.21
CA LYS A 118 8.77 -4.12 -8.87
C LYS A 118 7.49 -4.27 -8.06
N VAL A 119 6.33 -4.21 -8.71
CA VAL A 119 5.04 -4.25 -8.03
C VAL A 119 4.11 -5.30 -8.61
N LEU A 120 3.30 -5.87 -7.75
CA LEU A 120 2.12 -6.63 -8.11
C LEU A 120 1.00 -6.27 -7.13
N CYS A 121 -0.15 -5.89 -7.66
CA CYS A 121 -1.36 -5.64 -6.90
C CYS A 121 -2.32 -6.83 -7.02
N LEU A 122 -2.94 -7.23 -5.93
CA LEU A 122 -4.04 -8.20 -5.88
C LEU A 122 -5.29 -7.49 -5.38
N GLU A 123 -6.30 -7.38 -6.23
CA GLU A 123 -7.53 -6.64 -5.95
C GLU A 123 -8.76 -7.45 -6.34
N GLY A 124 -9.75 -7.53 -5.45
CA GLY A 124 -10.99 -8.28 -5.69
C GLY A 124 -12.04 -7.50 -6.47
N SER A 125 -12.06 -6.18 -6.31
CA SER A 125 -13.06 -5.31 -6.93
C SER A 125 -12.80 -5.15 -8.42
N HIS A 126 -13.81 -5.47 -9.23
CA HIS A 126 -13.76 -5.25 -10.66
C HIS A 126 -13.66 -3.75 -10.99
N ASP A 127 -14.44 -2.92 -10.29
CA ASP A 127 -14.43 -1.46 -10.49
C ASP A 127 -13.04 -0.87 -10.21
N ALA A 128 -12.38 -1.31 -9.12
CA ALA A 128 -11.04 -0.84 -8.79
C ALA A 128 -10.02 -1.27 -9.84
N VAL A 129 -10.11 -2.49 -10.35
CA VAL A 129 -9.21 -3.01 -11.40
C VAL A 129 -9.43 -2.28 -12.72
N GLU A 130 -10.68 -2.07 -13.13
CA GLU A 130 -11.04 -1.36 -14.38
C GLU A 130 -10.53 0.10 -14.35
N HIS A 131 -10.58 0.74 -13.17
CA HIS A 131 -10.18 2.12 -12.99
C HIS A 131 -8.81 2.29 -12.29
N THR A 132 -7.96 1.28 -12.41
CA THR A 132 -6.63 1.31 -11.76
C THR A 132 -5.77 2.47 -12.25
N LEU A 133 -4.95 3.00 -11.34
CA LEU A 133 -3.97 4.05 -11.60
C LEU A 133 -2.66 3.50 -12.18
N LEU A 134 -2.51 2.18 -12.21
CA LEU A 134 -1.26 1.53 -12.62
C LEU A 134 -1.04 1.66 -14.13
N PRO A 135 0.17 2.02 -14.58
CA PRO A 135 0.45 2.30 -16.00
C PRO A 135 0.45 1.03 -16.88
N ASN A 136 0.72 -0.13 -16.30
CA ASN A 136 0.77 -1.41 -17.02
C ASN A 136 -0.16 -2.44 -16.35
N PRO A 137 -1.49 -2.27 -16.41
CA PRO A 137 -2.44 -3.10 -15.66
C PRO A 137 -2.27 -4.59 -15.94
N ALA A 138 -1.99 -4.97 -17.18
CA ALA A 138 -1.84 -6.39 -17.57
C ALA A 138 -0.75 -7.15 -16.80
N THR A 139 0.25 -6.45 -16.26
CA THR A 139 1.36 -7.06 -15.53
C THR A 139 1.46 -6.64 -14.08
N GLN A 140 0.75 -5.58 -13.69
CA GLN A 140 0.87 -4.97 -12.36
C GLN A 140 -0.33 -5.22 -11.46
N ILE A 141 -1.48 -5.65 -12.00
CA ILE A 141 -2.65 -5.95 -11.19
C ILE A 141 -3.32 -7.25 -11.62
N VAL A 142 -3.73 -8.03 -10.64
CA VAL A 142 -4.52 -9.25 -10.81
C VAL A 142 -5.83 -9.09 -10.07
N GLN A 143 -6.94 -9.25 -10.79
CA GLN A 143 -8.25 -9.32 -10.14
C GLN A 143 -8.40 -10.67 -9.45
N HIS A 144 -8.48 -10.66 -8.11
CA HIS A 144 -8.64 -11.86 -7.32
C HIS A 144 -9.43 -11.63 -6.03
N ASP A 145 -10.55 -12.34 -5.91
CA ASP A 145 -11.39 -12.38 -4.71
C ASP A 145 -10.96 -13.54 -3.81
N PHE A 146 -10.33 -13.25 -2.69
CA PHE A 146 -9.86 -14.25 -1.73
C PHE A 146 -10.97 -15.06 -1.05
N SER A 147 -12.23 -14.66 -1.16
CA SER A 147 -13.34 -15.52 -0.74
C SER A 147 -13.54 -16.74 -1.64
N ARG A 148 -12.93 -16.75 -2.82
CA ARG A 148 -13.06 -17.82 -3.83
C ARG A 148 -11.90 -18.82 -3.85
N GLY A 149 -10.82 -18.52 -3.14
CA GLY A 149 -9.65 -19.39 -3.06
C GLY A 149 -8.35 -18.62 -2.86
N PRO A 150 -7.23 -19.32 -2.67
CA PRO A 150 -5.92 -18.70 -2.55
C PRO A 150 -5.40 -18.20 -3.89
N TYR A 151 -4.54 -17.17 -3.82
CA TYR A 151 -3.68 -16.76 -4.91
C TYR A 151 -2.21 -16.93 -4.50
N TRP A 152 -1.41 -17.46 -5.41
CA TRP A 152 0.01 -17.68 -5.19
C TRP A 152 0.83 -16.96 -6.25
N PRO A 153 1.43 -15.82 -5.91
CA PRO A 153 2.41 -15.19 -6.80
C PRO A 153 3.51 -16.19 -7.21
N ALA A 154 3.92 -16.14 -8.47
CA ALA A 154 4.95 -17.06 -8.98
C ALA A 154 6.30 -16.83 -8.29
N GLU A 155 6.58 -15.60 -7.89
CA GLU A 155 7.83 -15.16 -7.28
C GLU A 155 7.65 -14.67 -5.85
N THR A 156 8.75 -14.41 -5.16
CA THR A 156 8.78 -13.78 -3.84
C THR A 156 8.99 -12.27 -3.96
N PHE A 157 8.58 -11.55 -2.91
CA PHE A 157 8.65 -10.11 -2.80
C PHE A 157 9.40 -9.69 -1.53
N ASP A 158 9.97 -8.49 -1.54
CA ASP A 158 10.58 -7.93 -0.34
C ASP A 158 9.51 -7.58 0.71
N ALA A 159 8.38 -7.05 0.26
CA ALA A 159 7.31 -6.66 1.17
C ALA A 159 5.91 -6.98 0.63
N VAL A 160 5.01 -7.32 1.56
CA VAL A 160 3.57 -7.12 1.40
C VAL A 160 3.23 -5.76 1.97
N TRP A 161 2.43 -4.99 1.23
CA TRP A 161 1.69 -3.84 1.71
C TRP A 161 0.20 -4.18 1.68
N SER A 162 -0.51 -4.00 2.78
CA SER A 162 -1.94 -4.33 2.86
C SER A 162 -2.63 -3.44 3.89
N VAL A 163 -3.32 -2.41 3.42
CA VAL A 163 -3.97 -1.39 4.24
C VAL A 163 -5.47 -1.44 4.02
N GLU A 164 -6.25 -1.49 5.13
CA GLU A 164 -7.72 -1.58 5.12
C GLU A 164 -8.22 -2.77 4.27
N PHE A 165 -7.65 -3.94 4.55
CA PHE A 165 -7.98 -5.18 3.85
C PHE A 165 -8.39 -6.30 4.81
N LEU A 166 -7.66 -6.50 5.91
CA LEU A 166 -7.82 -7.67 6.78
C LEU A 166 -9.22 -7.79 7.37
N GLU A 167 -9.83 -6.67 7.72
CA GLU A 167 -11.16 -6.56 8.29
C GLU A 167 -12.30 -6.91 7.32
N HIS A 168 -12.02 -6.87 6.02
CA HIS A 168 -13.02 -7.16 4.99
C HIS A 168 -13.07 -8.63 4.58
N VAL A 169 -12.07 -9.44 4.98
CA VAL A 169 -11.99 -10.86 4.61
C VAL A 169 -12.27 -11.74 5.82
N GLY A 170 -13.43 -12.38 5.80
CA GLY A 170 -13.90 -13.23 6.90
C GLY A 170 -12.91 -14.34 7.26
N ARG A 171 -12.90 -14.72 8.54
CA ARG A 171 -11.99 -15.70 9.15
C ARG A 171 -11.84 -17.00 8.37
N ASN A 172 -12.92 -17.47 7.78
CA ASN A 172 -12.92 -18.70 6.99
C ASN A 172 -12.05 -18.63 5.73
N PHE A 173 -11.72 -17.43 5.29
CA PHE A 173 -10.93 -17.17 4.07
C PHE A 173 -9.53 -16.68 4.37
N GLN A 174 -9.14 -16.51 5.63
CA GLN A 174 -7.81 -15.99 5.99
C GLN A 174 -6.68 -16.82 5.39
N HIS A 175 -6.81 -18.14 5.38
CA HIS A 175 -5.80 -19.01 4.79
C HIS A 175 -5.55 -18.74 3.30
N ASN A 176 -6.50 -18.15 2.58
CA ASN A 176 -6.37 -17.84 1.16
C ASN A 176 -5.39 -16.68 0.95
N TYR A 177 -5.57 -15.55 1.64
CA TYR A 177 -4.65 -14.42 1.49
C TYR A 177 -3.31 -14.64 2.20
N ILE A 178 -3.27 -15.45 3.25
CA ILE A 178 -2.01 -15.82 3.91
C ILE A 178 -1.05 -16.53 2.94
N GLN A 179 -1.55 -17.25 1.95
CA GLN A 179 -0.67 -17.87 0.94
C GLN A 179 0.06 -16.81 0.10
N ALA A 180 -0.62 -15.70 -0.25
CA ALA A 180 0.03 -14.58 -0.90
C ALA A 180 1.03 -13.89 0.04
N PHE A 181 0.66 -13.67 1.29
CA PHE A 181 1.54 -13.04 2.30
C PHE A 181 2.81 -13.84 2.57
N ARG A 182 2.74 -15.17 2.49
CA ARG A 182 3.92 -16.05 2.62
C ARG A 182 4.96 -15.88 1.52
N LYS A 183 4.65 -15.11 0.50
CA LYS A 183 5.57 -14.81 -0.61
C LYS A 183 6.42 -13.55 -0.37
N ALA A 184 6.33 -12.92 0.80
CA ALA A 184 7.12 -11.73 1.09
C ALA A 184 7.95 -11.88 2.36
N ALA A 185 9.07 -11.12 2.42
CA ALA A 185 9.97 -11.08 3.56
C ALA A 185 9.40 -10.23 4.70
N PHE A 186 8.89 -9.04 4.39
CA PHE A 186 8.16 -8.15 5.29
C PHE A 186 6.66 -8.17 5.02
N LEU A 187 5.87 -7.99 6.08
CA LEU A 187 4.44 -7.72 6.00
C LEU A 187 4.15 -6.41 6.73
N PHE A 188 3.66 -5.43 6.00
CA PHE A 188 3.11 -4.18 6.52
C PHE A 188 1.60 -4.25 6.36
N VAL A 189 0.87 -4.45 7.45
CA VAL A 189 -0.58 -4.70 7.42
C VAL A 189 -1.30 -3.84 8.43
N THR A 190 -2.45 -3.28 8.06
CA THR A 190 -3.37 -2.65 9.02
C THR A 190 -4.52 -3.58 9.37
N HIS A 191 -5.21 -3.24 10.43
CA HIS A 191 -6.39 -3.93 10.89
C HIS A 191 -7.38 -2.93 11.49
N SER A 192 -8.67 -3.25 11.51
CA SER A 192 -9.64 -2.43 12.22
C SER A 192 -9.98 -2.98 13.60
N GLN A 193 -10.10 -2.07 14.57
CA GLN A 193 -10.61 -2.33 15.92
C GLN A 193 -12.07 -1.91 16.05
N TRP A 194 -12.62 -1.27 15.03
CA TRP A 194 -13.98 -0.73 15.01
C TRP A 194 -14.78 -1.31 13.87
N GLY A 195 -16.10 -1.39 14.11
CA GLY A 195 -17.04 -1.68 13.05
C GLY A 195 -16.98 -0.61 11.96
N GLY A 196 -17.17 -1.05 10.72
CA GLY A 196 -17.20 -0.19 9.56
C GLY A 196 -18.00 -0.85 8.44
N TRP A 197 -17.97 -0.25 7.25
CA TRP A 197 -18.61 -0.87 6.11
C TRP A 197 -17.96 -2.22 5.82
N HIS A 198 -18.78 -3.25 5.86
CA HIS A 198 -18.38 -4.64 5.61
C HIS A 198 -17.14 -5.11 6.40
N HIS A 199 -16.93 -4.54 7.61
CA HIS A 199 -15.95 -5.07 8.54
C HIS A 199 -16.48 -6.36 9.16
N VAL A 200 -16.00 -7.49 8.71
CA VAL A 200 -16.42 -8.83 9.15
C VAL A 200 -15.45 -9.48 10.15
N GLU A 201 -14.22 -8.94 10.23
CA GLU A 201 -13.18 -9.39 11.16
C GLU A 201 -12.61 -8.21 11.94
N VAL A 202 -13.30 -7.80 12.99
CA VAL A 202 -12.91 -6.69 13.86
C VAL A 202 -12.30 -7.22 15.14
N HIS A 203 -11.03 -6.97 15.36
CA HIS A 203 -10.29 -7.45 16.53
C HIS A 203 -9.25 -6.46 17.01
N GLN A 204 -8.91 -6.57 18.30
CA GLN A 204 -7.80 -5.84 18.90
C GLN A 204 -6.46 -6.32 18.32
N GLN A 205 -5.45 -5.47 18.43
CA GLN A 205 -4.10 -5.71 17.91
C GLN A 205 -3.53 -7.07 18.33
N ASP A 206 -3.67 -7.45 19.60
CA ASP A 206 -3.09 -8.67 20.15
C ASP A 206 -3.66 -9.94 19.52
N TRP A 207 -4.94 -9.89 19.10
CA TRP A 207 -5.56 -10.98 18.38
C TRP A 207 -4.88 -11.17 17.01
N TRP A 208 -4.67 -10.09 16.29
CA TRP A 208 -4.00 -10.14 14.98
C TRP A 208 -2.54 -10.58 15.11
N ILE A 209 -1.81 -10.08 16.10
CA ILE A 209 -0.43 -10.52 16.38
C ILE A 209 -0.39 -12.02 16.64
N THR A 210 -1.28 -12.52 17.49
CA THR A 210 -1.37 -13.96 17.80
C THR A 210 -1.70 -14.75 16.54
N ARG A 211 -2.66 -14.27 15.76
CA ARG A 211 -3.11 -14.95 14.54
C ARG A 211 -1.99 -15.06 13.50
N PHE A 212 -1.26 -14.00 13.23
CA PHE A 212 -0.13 -14.04 12.30
C PHE A 212 1.02 -14.91 12.81
N LYS A 213 1.30 -14.91 14.10
CA LYS A 213 2.28 -15.84 14.70
C LYS A 213 1.89 -17.31 14.48
N MET A 214 0.62 -17.65 14.54
CA MET A 214 0.15 -19.02 14.24
C MET A 214 0.40 -19.43 12.79
N PHE A 215 0.47 -18.47 11.87
CA PHE A 215 0.83 -18.71 10.47
C PHE A 215 2.35 -18.72 10.21
N GLY A 216 3.16 -18.54 11.25
CA GLY A 216 4.62 -18.61 11.18
C GLY A 216 5.33 -17.28 10.93
N PHE A 217 4.60 -16.15 11.00
CA PHE A 217 5.21 -14.83 10.93
C PHE A 217 5.72 -14.38 12.29
N VAL A 218 6.79 -13.60 12.30
CA VAL A 218 7.39 -13.02 13.51
C VAL A 218 6.97 -11.57 13.62
N TYR A 219 6.28 -11.20 14.69
CA TYR A 219 5.93 -9.80 14.94
C TYR A 219 7.17 -8.99 15.32
N ASP A 220 7.38 -7.89 14.61
CA ASP A 220 8.44 -6.93 14.92
C ASP A 220 7.84 -5.69 15.58
N GLU A 221 7.90 -5.66 16.91
CA GLU A 221 7.37 -4.54 17.69
C GLU A 221 8.17 -3.25 17.49
N SER A 222 9.48 -3.36 17.34
CA SER A 222 10.37 -2.20 17.16
C SER A 222 10.07 -1.51 15.83
N LEU A 223 10.05 -2.29 14.76
CA LEU A 223 9.75 -1.77 13.43
C LEU A 223 8.30 -1.28 13.31
N THR A 224 7.35 -1.94 13.98
CA THR A 224 5.96 -1.46 14.08
C THR A 224 5.90 -0.06 14.69
N LYS A 225 6.60 0.17 15.81
CA LYS A 225 6.66 1.48 16.46
C LYS A 225 7.33 2.52 15.57
N THR A 226 8.41 2.15 14.88
CA THR A 226 9.14 3.02 13.96
C THR A 226 8.26 3.45 12.79
N ILE A 227 7.58 2.52 12.12
CA ILE A 227 6.68 2.83 11.00
C ILE A 227 5.55 3.75 11.43
N ARG A 228 4.94 3.48 12.58
CA ARG A 228 3.89 4.35 13.15
C ARG A 228 4.42 5.75 13.47
N ALA A 229 5.62 5.85 14.03
CA ALA A 229 6.26 7.13 14.34
C ALA A 229 6.54 7.96 13.08
N VAL A 230 7.05 7.33 12.01
CA VAL A 230 7.26 7.99 10.71
C VAL A 230 5.96 8.59 10.16
N ALA A 231 4.85 7.85 10.26
CA ALA A 231 3.56 8.33 9.79
C ALA A 231 3.00 9.47 10.67
N ILE A 232 3.18 9.42 12.00
CA ILE A 232 2.78 10.50 12.91
C ILE A 232 3.60 11.77 12.65
N GLU A 233 4.91 11.64 12.46
CA GLU A 233 5.79 12.77 12.19
C GLU A 233 5.39 13.47 10.90
N GLU A 234 5.08 12.73 9.84
CA GLU A 234 4.58 13.28 8.58
C GLU A 234 3.30 14.09 8.78
N VAL A 235 2.35 13.58 9.56
CA VAL A 235 1.09 14.30 9.90
C VAL A 235 1.37 15.54 10.72
N GLY A 236 2.25 15.46 11.70
CA GLY A 236 2.64 16.59 12.55
C GLY A 236 3.27 17.71 11.73
N HIS A 237 4.13 17.39 10.76
CA HIS A 237 4.68 18.36 9.82
C HIS A 237 3.58 19.00 8.96
N ALA A 238 2.64 18.22 8.46
CA ALA A 238 1.53 18.70 7.66
C ALA A 238 0.60 19.65 8.45
N GLU A 239 0.33 19.35 9.72
CA GLU A 239 -0.47 20.20 10.59
C GLU A 239 0.24 21.53 10.96
N ASN A 240 1.53 21.48 11.23
CA ASN A 240 2.34 22.67 11.49
C ASN A 240 2.44 23.56 10.24
N ASN A 241 2.50 22.97 9.08
CA ASN A 241 2.58 23.68 7.80
C ASN A 241 1.24 24.31 7.38
N ARG A 242 0.10 23.88 7.93
CA ARG A 242 -1.20 24.54 7.73
C ARG A 242 -1.18 26.00 8.16
N ASN A 243 -0.36 26.34 9.15
CA ASN A 243 -0.22 27.72 9.64
C ASN A 243 0.71 28.55 8.75
N ASN A 244 1.47 27.91 7.86
CA ASN A 244 2.31 28.56 6.85
C ASN A 244 1.74 28.24 5.47
N ALA A 245 0.99 29.16 4.90
CA ALA A 245 0.23 29.00 3.65
C ALA A 245 1.04 28.54 2.40
N SER A 246 2.35 28.38 2.50
CA SER A 246 3.24 27.93 1.41
C SER A 246 3.32 26.40 1.23
N ASP A 247 2.94 25.60 2.27
CA ASP A 247 3.10 24.14 2.23
C ASP A 247 1.74 23.39 2.40
N ALA A 248 0.66 24.01 1.99
CA ALA A 248 -0.70 23.46 2.06
C ALA A 248 -0.88 22.13 1.28
N PHE A 249 0.13 21.71 0.52
CA PHE A 249 0.08 20.48 -0.29
C PHE A 249 0.35 19.20 0.48
N ALA A 250 0.96 19.27 1.65
CA ALA A 250 1.36 18.07 2.38
C ALA A 250 0.20 17.33 3.08
N SER A 251 -0.97 17.99 3.23
CA SER A 251 -2.07 17.44 4.01
C SER A 251 -3.43 17.35 3.31
N ILE A 252 -3.52 17.79 2.06
CA ILE A 252 -4.78 17.79 1.31
C ILE A 252 -4.61 16.92 0.07
N GLY A 253 -5.41 15.86 -0.01
CA GLY A 253 -5.45 14.98 -1.18
C GLY A 253 -6.06 15.65 -2.40
N PRO A 254 -5.99 14.98 -3.57
CA PRO A 254 -6.54 15.51 -4.83
C PRO A 254 -8.05 15.76 -4.80
N ASP A 255 -8.76 15.09 -3.92
CA ASP A 255 -10.20 15.25 -3.68
C ASP A 255 -10.54 16.38 -2.70
N GLY A 256 -9.55 17.16 -2.26
CA GLY A 256 -9.69 18.22 -1.26
C GLY A 256 -9.83 17.74 0.17
N LYS A 257 -9.73 16.43 0.42
CA LYS A 257 -9.76 15.87 1.77
C LYS A 257 -8.38 15.87 2.40
N ILE A 258 -8.36 16.00 3.71
CA ILE A 258 -7.14 15.92 4.49
C ILE A 258 -6.68 14.46 4.52
N TYR A 259 -5.43 14.19 4.13
CA TYR A 259 -4.83 12.91 4.45
C TYR A 259 -4.05 13.02 5.77
N ASN A 260 -4.16 12.02 6.60
CA ASN A 260 -3.53 12.03 7.92
C ASN A 260 -2.90 10.67 8.29
N ALA A 261 -2.82 9.75 7.36
CA ALA A 261 -2.21 8.43 7.53
C ALA A 261 -2.74 7.63 8.75
N GLN A 262 -3.99 7.87 9.18
CA GLN A 262 -4.53 7.35 10.44
C GLN A 262 -4.50 5.82 10.50
N HIS A 263 -4.83 5.14 9.40
CA HIS A 263 -4.78 3.69 9.34
C HIS A 263 -3.36 3.16 9.59
N ILE A 264 -2.34 3.92 9.19
CA ILE A 264 -0.94 3.53 9.33
C ILE A 264 -0.47 3.80 10.76
N TRP A 265 -0.52 5.04 11.26
CA TRP A 265 0.05 5.33 12.57
C TRP A 265 -0.74 4.70 13.73
N LEU A 266 -2.03 4.41 13.55
CA LEU A 266 -2.85 3.81 14.59
C LEU A 266 -2.80 2.27 14.55
N ASN A 267 -2.92 1.68 13.37
CA ASN A 267 -3.25 0.26 13.22
C ASN A 267 -2.20 -0.57 12.48
N MET A 268 -1.12 0.02 11.95
CA MET A 268 -0.09 -0.75 11.25
C MET A 268 0.58 -1.76 12.18
N LEU A 269 0.73 -2.97 11.71
CA LEU A 269 1.54 -4.03 12.30
C LEU A 269 2.61 -4.47 11.29
N VAL A 270 3.80 -4.73 11.78
CA VAL A 270 4.89 -5.24 10.94
C VAL A 270 5.27 -6.64 11.38
N PHE A 271 5.34 -7.53 10.39
CA PHE A 271 5.80 -8.90 10.62
C PHE A 271 6.93 -9.23 9.65
N ILE A 272 7.77 -10.17 10.07
CA ILE A 272 8.82 -10.77 9.26
C ILE A 272 8.39 -12.20 8.93
N ASN A 273 8.59 -12.60 7.68
CA ASN A 273 8.51 -13.98 7.26
C ASN A 273 9.93 -14.58 7.19
N PRO A 274 10.36 -15.37 8.18
CA PRO A 274 11.72 -15.88 8.22
C PRO A 274 12.08 -16.76 7.02
N ALA A 275 11.09 -17.46 6.47
CA ALA A 275 11.31 -18.35 5.33
C ALA A 275 11.73 -17.59 4.07
N VAL A 276 11.13 -16.43 3.80
CA VAL A 276 11.48 -15.59 2.64
C VAL A 276 12.66 -14.68 2.96
N ALA A 277 12.69 -14.05 4.14
CA ALA A 277 13.78 -13.17 4.55
C ALA A 277 15.16 -13.87 4.57
N SER A 278 15.20 -15.19 4.69
CA SER A 278 16.44 -15.97 4.64
C SER A 278 16.90 -16.33 3.21
N LEU A 279 16.10 -16.04 2.18
CA LEU A 279 16.48 -16.34 0.80
C LEU A 279 17.53 -15.35 0.29
N PRO A 280 18.46 -15.80 -0.57
CA PRO A 280 19.51 -14.92 -1.14
C PRO A 280 18.95 -13.70 -1.87
N ASP A 281 17.81 -13.82 -2.55
CA ASP A 281 17.17 -12.74 -3.31
C ASP A 281 16.74 -11.57 -2.41
N HIS A 282 16.58 -11.81 -1.11
CA HIS A 282 16.18 -10.82 -0.10
C HIS A 282 17.32 -10.42 0.85
N ALA A 283 18.56 -10.84 0.57
CA ALA A 283 19.73 -10.54 1.42
C ALA A 283 20.07 -9.04 1.52
N HIS A 284 19.53 -8.22 0.61
CA HIS A 284 19.71 -6.78 0.60
C HIS A 284 18.83 -6.04 1.62
N LEU A 285 17.84 -6.72 2.21
CA LEU A 285 16.92 -6.12 3.17
C LEU A 285 17.56 -5.85 4.53
N LEU A 286 17.12 -4.78 5.16
CA LEU A 286 17.56 -4.37 6.48
C LEU A 286 16.40 -4.46 7.48
N ALA A 287 16.66 -4.98 8.68
CA ALA A 287 15.69 -4.95 9.79
C ALA A 287 15.61 -3.53 10.39
N GLU A 288 16.74 -2.82 10.40
CA GLU A 288 16.91 -1.43 10.81
C GLU A 288 18.17 -0.86 10.13
N PRO A 289 18.45 0.45 10.21
CA PRO A 289 19.63 1.02 9.57
C PRO A 289 20.91 0.27 9.90
N GLY A 290 21.55 -0.32 8.89
CA GLY A 290 22.80 -1.07 9.01
C GLY A 290 22.68 -2.51 9.55
N VAL A 291 21.49 -2.99 9.88
CA VAL A 291 21.26 -4.36 10.38
C VAL A 291 20.60 -5.20 9.29
N SER A 292 21.33 -6.20 8.77
CA SER A 292 20.79 -7.12 7.78
C SER A 292 19.60 -7.92 8.33
N LEU A 293 18.49 -7.94 7.60
CA LEU A 293 17.31 -8.73 7.94
C LEU A 293 17.64 -10.23 7.96
N HIS A 294 18.45 -10.70 7.02
CA HIS A 294 18.90 -12.09 6.97
C HIS A 294 19.64 -12.50 8.27
N ASN A 295 20.58 -11.67 8.72
CA ASN A 295 21.32 -11.93 9.96
C ASN A 295 20.41 -11.85 11.20
N PHE A 296 19.47 -10.91 11.22
CA PHE A 296 18.47 -10.79 12.28
C PHE A 296 17.66 -12.08 12.42
N VAL A 297 17.14 -12.61 11.30
CA VAL A 297 16.32 -13.83 11.28
C VAL A 297 17.13 -15.08 11.65
N THR A 298 18.35 -15.23 11.11
CA THR A 298 19.19 -16.42 11.34
C THR A 298 19.73 -16.47 12.78
N ASN A 299 20.07 -15.33 13.38
CA ASN A 299 20.55 -15.25 14.75
C ASN A 299 19.43 -15.34 15.79
N SER A 300 18.19 -15.03 15.42
CA SER A 300 17.03 -15.08 16.31
C SER A 300 16.40 -16.47 16.43
N ARG A 301 16.87 -17.46 15.70
CA ARG A 301 16.37 -18.84 15.83
C ARG A 301 16.84 -19.42 17.14
N PRO A 302 15.96 -19.75 18.10
CA PRO A 302 16.34 -20.60 19.20
C PRO A 302 16.75 -21.97 18.62
N CYS A 303 17.87 -22.50 19.09
CA CYS A 303 18.33 -23.86 18.75
C CYS A 303 17.36 -24.89 19.31
N HIS A 304 16.23 -25.08 18.65
CA HIS A 304 15.41 -26.25 18.83
C HIS A 304 15.85 -27.29 17.81
N HIS A 305 16.83 -28.10 18.23
CA HIS A 305 17.06 -29.42 17.66
C HIS A 305 15.79 -30.27 17.84
N PHE A 306 14.91 -30.26 16.88
CA PHE A 306 13.99 -31.37 16.71
C PHE A 306 14.83 -32.57 16.25
N ARG A 307 15.28 -33.37 17.21
CA ARG A 307 15.67 -34.75 16.93
C ARG A 307 14.38 -35.47 16.51
N THR A 308 14.22 -35.69 15.21
CA THR A 308 13.36 -36.75 14.72
C THR A 308 13.98 -38.08 15.08
N SER A 309 13.59 -38.60 16.25
CA SER A 309 13.74 -40.04 16.53
C SER A 309 12.70 -40.76 15.67
N ILE A 310 13.11 -41.22 14.52
CA ILE A 310 12.42 -42.27 13.79
C ILE A 310 12.54 -43.51 14.64
N LEU A 311 11.44 -43.92 15.27
CA LEU A 311 11.32 -45.26 15.84
C LEU A 311 11.22 -46.24 14.70
N ALA A 312 12.14 -47.20 14.74
CA ALA A 312 12.16 -48.40 13.93
C ALA A 312 10.94 -49.29 14.20
#